data_123eeb15d918a4607f6200450750d8c5
#
_entry.id   123eeb15d918a4607f6200450750d8c5
#
_cell.length_a   1.000
_cell.length_b   1.000
_cell.length_c   1.000
_cell.angle_alpha   90.00
_cell.angle_beta   90.00
_cell.angle_gamma   90.00
#
_symmetry.space_group_name_H-M   'P 1'
#
loop_
_entity.id
_entity.type
_entity.pdbx_description
1 polymer ?
#
loop_
_entity_poly.entity_id
_entity_poly.type
_entity_poly.pdbx_seq_one_letter_code
_entity_poly.pdbx_strand_id
1 'polypeptide(L)'
;LSEWFDTERKDKYFTFGFSTQPLLLHANLQSVDINKKNENNYDITCSLFTPDREMPETVESLVRFSEKADATWQHSPDGKRHEVSLPDIQAGTNVARAFKLFVAPNKLDVPEEELLSVDIPELNDFTVYEVGYVAEPERYVEVTFTKLLDAAQNMQGLAWIDGNKSETVNVEGNKLRLYPDAGSKGALNVHLNQNIRSKNGLNLKESIVRQIVVNEEKPEVRFIGNGVIVPQSTQLTVPFQAVYLRGVVVRVIKIFEQNIGQFLQINDLEGTSDLMRVGRLIARKTIFFDENAIRDIGRWNTFAIDLKELIDPEPGAIYRVELSF
;
A
#
# COMPACT_ATOMS: atom_id res chain seq x y z
N LEU A 1 43.04 -1.94 33.08
CA LEU A 1 42.79 -2.94 31.98
C LEU A 1 43.45 -4.28 32.28
N SER A 2 44.56 -4.34 33.03
CA SER A 2 45.24 -5.56 33.40
C SER A 2 44.52 -6.46 34.42
N GLU A 3 43.61 -5.89 35.18
CA GLU A 3 42.82 -6.64 36.18
C GLU A 3 41.64 -7.47 35.57
N TRP A 4 41.37 -7.30 34.28
CA TRP A 4 40.27 -8.00 33.59
C TRP A 4 40.70 -9.26 32.90
N PHE A 5 42.01 -9.52 32.78
CA PHE A 5 42.56 -10.74 32.17
C PHE A 5 43.23 -11.57 33.23
N ASP A 6 42.51 -12.57 33.75
CA ASP A 6 43.12 -13.62 34.57
C ASP A 6 44.05 -14.48 33.71
N THR A 7 45.32 -14.22 33.74
CA THR A 7 46.34 -14.89 32.94
C THR A 7 46.62 -16.33 33.42
N GLU A 8 46.02 -16.76 34.54
CA GLU A 8 46.18 -18.10 35.09
C GLU A 8 45.04 -19.06 34.68
N ARG A 9 44.01 -18.57 33.92
CA ARG A 9 42.98 -19.47 33.41
C ARG A 9 43.54 -20.42 32.38
N LYS A 10 43.45 -21.70 32.68
CA LYS A 10 43.84 -22.82 31.83
C LYS A 10 42.93 -23.02 30.59
N ASP A 11 41.78 -22.40 30.56
CA ASP A 11 40.81 -22.52 29.47
C ASP A 11 41.11 -21.51 28.38
N LYS A 12 41.50 -22.02 27.24
CA LYS A 12 41.86 -21.23 26.05
C LYS A 12 40.66 -20.65 25.30
N TYR A 13 39.45 -20.91 25.77
CA TYR A 13 38.24 -20.57 25.04
C TYR A 13 37.26 -19.86 25.95
N PHE A 14 36.63 -18.77 25.39
CA PHE A 14 35.48 -18.12 25.99
C PHE A 14 34.23 -18.64 25.28
N THR A 15 33.29 -19.14 26.06
CA THR A 15 32.01 -19.58 25.53
C THR A 15 30.98 -18.46 25.77
N PHE A 16 30.38 -17.97 24.72
CA PHE A 16 29.26 -17.05 24.77
C PHE A 16 27.99 -17.80 24.40
N GLY A 17 27.00 -17.74 25.27
CA GLY A 17 25.65 -18.14 24.92
C GLY A 17 24.88 -16.91 24.44
N PHE A 18 24.33 -16.97 23.25
CA PHE A 18 23.35 -16.02 22.78
C PHE A 18 22.16 -16.79 22.23
N SER A 19 20.97 -16.25 22.43
CA SER A 19 19.79 -16.75 21.75
C SER A 19 19.32 -15.68 20.79
N THR A 20 19.05 -16.09 19.58
CA THR A 20 18.37 -15.23 18.58
C THR A 20 16.90 -15.17 18.92
N GLN A 21 16.27 -14.04 18.64
CA GLN A 21 14.82 -13.97 18.68
C GLN A 21 14.23 -14.94 17.65
N PRO A 22 13.09 -15.59 17.98
CA PRO A 22 12.41 -16.43 17.01
C PRO A 22 11.96 -15.58 15.82
N LEU A 23 11.95 -16.17 14.64
CA LEU A 23 11.39 -15.53 13.44
C LEU A 23 9.90 -15.25 13.68
N LEU A 24 9.56 -13.96 13.64
CA LEU A 24 8.17 -13.51 13.72
C LEU A 24 7.65 -13.29 12.30
N LEU A 25 6.55 -13.96 11.96
CA LEU A 25 5.84 -13.79 10.70
C LEU A 25 4.45 -13.24 10.98
N HIS A 26 4.07 -12.19 10.27
CA HIS A 26 2.71 -11.67 10.26
C HIS A 26 2.15 -11.79 8.86
N ALA A 27 0.96 -12.36 8.73
CA ALA A 27 0.28 -12.53 7.45
C ALA A 27 -0.99 -11.68 7.40
N ASN A 28 -1.20 -11.01 6.24
CA ASN A 28 -2.41 -10.27 5.94
C ASN A 28 -2.99 -10.73 4.61
N LEU A 29 -4.31 -10.92 4.59
CA LEU A 29 -5.04 -11.13 3.34
C LEU A 29 -4.98 -9.85 2.50
N GLN A 30 -4.65 -10.00 1.21
CA GLN A 30 -4.69 -8.92 0.24
C GLN A 30 -5.95 -9.00 -0.62
N SER A 31 -6.24 -10.18 -1.14
CA SER A 31 -7.44 -10.40 -1.95
C SER A 31 -7.89 -11.86 -1.98
N VAL A 32 -9.18 -12.05 -2.24
CA VAL A 32 -9.79 -13.31 -2.67
C VAL A 32 -10.56 -12.99 -3.95
N ASP A 33 -9.97 -13.34 -5.07
CA ASP A 33 -10.52 -13.04 -6.39
C ASP A 33 -11.08 -14.33 -7.03
N ILE A 34 -12.09 -14.19 -7.87
CA ILE A 34 -12.60 -15.33 -8.65
C ILE A 34 -11.56 -15.74 -9.68
N ASN A 35 -11.23 -17.04 -9.74
CA ASN A 35 -10.27 -17.56 -10.70
C ASN A 35 -10.75 -17.34 -12.13
N LYS A 36 -9.90 -16.75 -12.98
CA LYS A 36 -10.25 -16.40 -14.38
C LYS A 36 -10.48 -17.59 -15.28
N LYS A 37 -9.91 -18.76 -14.96
CA LYS A 37 -10.05 -20.00 -15.75
C LYS A 37 -11.20 -20.85 -15.28
N ASN A 38 -11.50 -20.81 -13.98
CA ASN A 38 -12.59 -21.57 -13.38
C ASN A 38 -13.33 -20.67 -12.37
N GLU A 39 -14.47 -20.12 -12.78
CA GLU A 39 -15.29 -19.20 -11.96
C GLU A 39 -15.84 -19.84 -10.66
N ASN A 40 -15.65 -21.14 -10.48
CA ASN A 40 -16.02 -21.86 -9.26
C ASN A 40 -14.88 -21.90 -8.21
N ASN A 41 -13.70 -21.46 -8.58
CA ASN A 41 -12.51 -21.44 -7.72
C ASN A 41 -12.07 -20.00 -7.44
N TYR A 42 -11.18 -19.84 -6.48
CA TYR A 42 -10.68 -18.54 -6.06
C TYR A 42 -9.15 -18.49 -6.13
N ASP A 43 -8.66 -17.30 -6.43
CA ASP A 43 -7.25 -16.95 -6.33
C ASP A 43 -7.06 -16.14 -5.04
N ILE A 44 -6.18 -16.58 -4.14
CA ILE A 44 -5.91 -15.92 -2.87
C ILE A 44 -4.55 -15.25 -2.96
N THR A 45 -4.45 -14.00 -2.55
CA THR A 45 -3.18 -13.31 -2.41
C THR A 45 -2.99 -12.86 -0.97
N CYS A 46 -1.85 -13.20 -0.38
CA CYS A 46 -1.49 -12.81 0.99
C CYS A 46 -0.13 -12.12 1.01
N SER A 47 0.02 -11.15 1.90
CA SER A 47 1.32 -10.54 2.22
C SER A 47 1.80 -11.01 3.57
N LEU A 48 3.06 -11.43 3.64
CA LEU A 48 3.74 -11.80 4.86
C LEU A 48 4.81 -10.77 5.17
N PHE A 49 4.98 -10.45 6.44
CA PHE A 49 5.93 -9.45 6.91
C PHE A 49 6.84 -10.05 7.97
N THR A 50 8.12 -9.75 7.87
CA THR A 50 9.14 -10.07 8.86
C THR A 50 9.74 -8.79 9.44
N PRO A 51 10.03 -8.69 10.74
CA PRO A 51 10.67 -7.50 11.32
C PRO A 51 12.08 -7.29 10.80
N ASP A 52 12.80 -8.38 10.53
CA ASP A 52 14.16 -8.38 9.98
C ASP A 52 14.18 -8.91 8.55
N ARG A 53 15.30 -8.66 7.88
CA ARG A 53 15.53 -9.17 6.54
C ARG A 53 15.67 -10.70 6.56
N GLU A 54 14.82 -11.37 5.80
CA GLU A 54 14.85 -12.82 5.65
C GLU A 54 15.13 -13.24 4.20
N MET A 55 15.73 -14.40 4.06
CA MET A 55 15.97 -14.99 2.74
C MET A 55 14.68 -15.60 2.20
N PRO A 56 14.39 -15.43 0.90
CA PRO A 56 13.22 -16.01 0.25
C PRO A 56 12.98 -17.47 0.62
N GLU A 57 14.00 -18.30 0.47
CA GLU A 57 13.93 -19.74 0.69
C GLU A 57 13.62 -20.09 2.14
N THR A 58 14.03 -19.26 3.09
CA THR A 58 13.69 -19.44 4.51
C THR A 58 12.19 -19.26 4.71
N VAL A 59 11.62 -18.15 4.23
CA VAL A 59 10.19 -17.85 4.38
C VAL A 59 9.34 -18.90 3.66
N GLU A 60 9.66 -19.22 2.41
CA GLU A 60 8.95 -20.24 1.63
C GLU A 60 8.96 -21.62 2.30
N SER A 61 10.09 -21.98 2.93
CA SER A 61 10.24 -23.26 3.61
C SER A 61 9.45 -23.38 4.90
N LEU A 62 9.15 -22.24 5.55
CA LEU A 62 8.45 -22.19 6.84
C LEU A 62 6.93 -22.12 6.69
N VAL A 63 6.44 -21.56 5.61
CA VAL A 63 4.98 -21.40 5.41
C VAL A 63 4.36 -22.70 4.89
N ARG A 64 3.27 -23.10 5.51
CA ARG A 64 2.47 -24.27 5.12
C ARG A 64 1.02 -23.83 4.89
N PHE A 65 0.35 -24.58 4.06
CA PHE A 65 -1.05 -24.37 3.70
C PHE A 65 -1.91 -25.55 4.19
N SER A 66 -3.16 -25.27 4.55
CA SER A 66 -4.10 -26.31 5.00
C SER A 66 -4.39 -27.38 3.97
N GLU A 67 -4.12 -27.07 2.69
CA GLU A 67 -4.23 -28.02 1.58
C GLU A 67 -3.13 -27.75 0.54
N LYS A 68 -2.96 -28.65 -0.41
CA LYS A 68 -2.00 -28.48 -1.50
C LYS A 68 -2.42 -27.32 -2.40
N ALA A 69 -1.54 -26.36 -2.57
CA ALA A 69 -1.72 -25.21 -3.44
C ALA A 69 -0.43 -24.93 -4.23
N ASP A 70 -0.57 -24.46 -5.45
CA ASP A 70 0.53 -24.07 -6.32
C ASP A 70 0.91 -22.61 -5.99
N ALA A 71 1.71 -22.43 -4.95
CA ALA A 71 2.12 -21.13 -4.46
C ALA A 71 3.13 -20.45 -5.39
N THR A 72 2.88 -19.20 -5.74
CA THR A 72 3.83 -18.33 -6.43
C THR A 72 4.24 -17.20 -5.51
N TRP A 73 5.55 -17.00 -5.33
CA TRP A 73 6.11 -16.05 -4.40
C TRP A 73 6.73 -14.85 -5.11
N GLN A 74 6.60 -13.68 -4.46
CA GLN A 74 7.33 -12.47 -4.80
C GLN A 74 7.90 -11.87 -3.52
N HIS A 75 9.15 -11.43 -3.56
CA HIS A 75 9.86 -10.91 -2.39
C HIS A 75 10.34 -9.50 -2.66
N SER A 76 10.16 -8.62 -1.66
CA SER A 76 10.70 -7.26 -1.74
C SER A 76 12.22 -7.26 -1.66
N PRO A 77 12.90 -6.29 -2.27
CA PRO A 77 14.37 -6.22 -2.26
C PRO A 77 14.97 -6.07 -0.86
N ASP A 78 14.22 -5.51 0.09
CA ASP A 78 14.63 -5.36 1.48
C ASP A 78 14.50 -6.67 2.29
N GLY A 79 13.85 -7.70 1.71
CA GLY A 79 13.64 -9.01 2.33
C GLY A 79 12.71 -9.00 3.54
N LYS A 80 11.85 -7.99 3.68
CA LYS A 80 10.92 -7.84 4.81
C LYS A 80 9.46 -8.05 4.44
N ARG A 81 9.13 -7.97 3.17
CA ARG A 81 7.79 -8.22 2.65
C ARG A 81 7.84 -9.33 1.61
N HIS A 82 6.96 -10.30 1.79
CA HIS A 82 6.84 -11.47 0.93
C HIS A 82 5.38 -11.61 0.54
N GLU A 83 5.11 -11.74 -0.73
CA GLU A 83 3.77 -11.92 -1.26
C GLU A 83 3.62 -13.33 -1.80
N VAL A 84 2.55 -14.01 -1.45
CA VAL A 84 2.21 -15.34 -1.94
C VAL A 84 0.87 -15.30 -2.65
N SER A 85 0.85 -15.77 -3.89
CA SER A 85 -0.35 -15.97 -4.69
C SER A 85 -0.64 -17.46 -4.80
N LEU A 86 -1.86 -17.84 -4.48
CA LEU A 86 -2.38 -19.20 -4.40
C LEU A 86 -3.55 -19.32 -5.37
N PRO A 87 -3.31 -19.73 -6.63
CA PRO A 87 -4.36 -19.84 -7.62
C PRO A 87 -5.17 -21.11 -7.44
N ASP A 88 -6.38 -21.09 -7.97
CA ASP A 88 -7.24 -22.24 -8.18
C ASP A 88 -7.72 -22.96 -6.90
N ILE A 89 -7.92 -22.22 -5.81
CA ILE A 89 -8.45 -22.74 -4.56
C ILE A 89 -9.95 -23.04 -4.71
N GLN A 90 -10.37 -24.27 -4.46
CA GLN A 90 -11.75 -24.71 -4.66
C GLN A 90 -12.72 -24.07 -3.68
N ALA A 91 -13.89 -23.64 -4.17
CA ALA A 91 -15.01 -23.21 -3.35
C ALA A 91 -15.51 -24.34 -2.42
N GLY A 92 -16.12 -23.95 -1.31
CA GLY A 92 -16.88 -24.91 -0.49
C GLY A 92 -18.09 -25.46 -1.23
N THR A 93 -18.40 -26.75 -1.10
CA THR A 93 -19.49 -27.37 -1.88
C THR A 93 -20.87 -27.04 -1.31
N ASN A 94 -21.02 -27.11 0.02
CA ASN A 94 -22.29 -26.84 0.72
C ASN A 94 -22.11 -26.06 2.03
N VAL A 95 -20.87 -25.71 2.36
CA VAL A 95 -20.50 -24.96 3.58
C VAL A 95 -19.29 -24.12 3.22
N ALA A 96 -19.26 -22.87 3.70
CA ALA A 96 -18.05 -22.06 3.64
C ALA A 96 -16.92 -22.80 4.35
N ARG A 97 -15.72 -22.74 3.81
CA ARG A 97 -14.55 -23.39 4.39
C ARG A 97 -13.43 -22.39 4.61
N ALA A 98 -12.57 -22.64 5.56
CA ALA A 98 -11.41 -21.82 5.80
C ALA A 98 -10.18 -22.42 5.12
N PHE A 99 -9.47 -21.60 4.34
CA PHE A 99 -8.11 -21.87 3.88
C PHE A 99 -7.14 -21.24 4.86
N LYS A 100 -6.16 -22.01 5.35
CA LYS A 100 -5.30 -21.54 6.43
C LYS A 100 -3.84 -21.57 6.03
N LEU A 101 -3.11 -20.54 6.49
CA LEU A 101 -1.67 -20.43 6.45
C LEU A 101 -1.12 -20.69 7.85
N PHE A 102 -0.03 -21.47 7.93
CA PHE A 102 0.66 -21.80 9.17
C PHE A 102 2.16 -21.54 9.01
N VAL A 103 2.82 -21.22 10.12
CA VAL A 103 4.27 -21.38 10.22
C VAL A 103 4.54 -22.81 10.64
N ALA A 104 5.22 -23.57 9.78
CA ALA A 104 5.71 -24.88 10.14
C ALA A 104 6.90 -24.72 11.11
N PRO A 105 6.96 -25.53 12.19
CA PRO A 105 8.11 -25.52 13.05
C PRO A 105 9.33 -25.88 12.24
N ASN A 106 10.29 -24.97 12.22
CA ASN A 106 11.63 -25.31 11.75
C ASN A 106 12.16 -26.39 12.73
N LYS A 107 13.23 -27.09 12.39
CA LYS A 107 13.90 -28.15 13.18
C LYS A 107 14.15 -27.86 14.69
N LEU A 108 13.64 -26.75 15.18
CA LEU A 108 13.68 -26.23 16.53
C LEU A 108 12.27 -26.31 17.10
N ASP A 109 11.84 -27.36 17.73
CA ASP A 109 10.64 -27.54 18.57
C ASP A 109 9.66 -26.34 18.80
N VAL A 110 9.45 -25.53 17.74
CA VAL A 110 8.48 -24.43 17.76
C VAL A 110 7.11 -25.01 17.36
N PRO A 111 6.07 -24.83 18.13
CA PRO A 111 4.74 -25.32 17.77
C PRO A 111 4.27 -24.65 16.47
N GLU A 112 3.53 -25.41 15.67
CA GLU A 112 2.85 -24.89 14.50
C GLU A 112 1.88 -23.78 14.90
N GLU A 113 2.02 -22.60 14.29
CA GLU A 113 1.20 -21.44 14.60
C GLU A 113 0.37 -21.05 13.36
N GLU A 114 -0.94 -20.84 13.56
CA GLU A 114 -1.82 -20.32 12.52
C GLU A 114 -1.54 -18.85 12.31
N LEU A 115 -1.09 -18.50 11.11
CA LEU A 115 -0.80 -17.12 10.71
C LEU A 115 -2.04 -16.38 10.21
N LEU A 116 -2.86 -17.09 9.44
CA LEU A 116 -4.00 -16.48 8.76
C LEU A 116 -5.04 -17.55 8.42
N SER A 117 -6.31 -17.21 8.65
CA SER A 117 -7.46 -17.99 8.18
C SER A 117 -8.27 -17.15 7.19
N VAL A 118 -8.47 -17.68 5.99
CA VAL A 118 -9.19 -17.03 4.89
C VAL A 118 -10.49 -17.79 4.64
N ASP A 119 -11.61 -17.11 4.75
CA ASP A 119 -12.91 -17.69 4.46
C ASP A 119 -13.11 -17.83 2.94
N ILE A 120 -13.32 -19.07 2.48
CA ILE A 120 -13.60 -19.38 1.10
C ILE A 120 -15.12 -19.53 0.93
N PRO A 121 -15.74 -18.70 0.08
CA PRO A 121 -17.18 -18.72 -0.11
C PRO A 121 -17.69 -20.07 -0.67
N GLU A 122 -18.95 -20.36 -0.43
CA GLU A 122 -19.62 -21.52 -1.01
C GLU A 122 -19.86 -21.36 -2.50
N LEU A 123 -19.89 -22.49 -3.21
CA LEU A 123 -20.10 -22.52 -4.65
C LEU A 123 -21.43 -21.89 -5.07
N ASN A 124 -22.50 -22.11 -4.31
CA ASN A 124 -23.85 -21.66 -4.67
C ASN A 124 -24.33 -20.47 -3.81
N ASP A 125 -23.46 -19.86 -3.03
CA ASP A 125 -23.79 -18.69 -2.23
C ASP A 125 -23.36 -17.39 -2.92
N PHE A 126 -24.34 -16.50 -3.15
CA PHE A 126 -24.08 -15.17 -3.70
C PHE A 126 -24.30 -14.14 -2.60
N THR A 127 -23.20 -13.65 -2.05
CA THR A 127 -23.17 -12.70 -0.95
C THR A 127 -22.11 -11.62 -1.18
N VAL A 128 -22.15 -10.58 -0.35
CA VAL A 128 -21.07 -9.58 -0.30
C VAL A 128 -19.91 -10.17 0.50
N TYR A 129 -18.74 -10.22 -0.12
CA TYR A 129 -17.52 -10.67 0.49
C TYR A 129 -16.86 -9.55 1.31
N GLU A 130 -16.72 -8.37 0.69
CA GLU A 130 -16.03 -7.23 1.30
C GLU A 130 -16.64 -5.90 0.82
N VAL A 131 -16.60 -4.87 1.67
CA VAL A 131 -16.89 -3.50 1.31
C VAL A 131 -15.75 -2.63 1.81
N GLY A 132 -15.03 -2.00 0.90
CA GLY A 132 -13.88 -1.16 1.20
C GLY A 132 -13.99 0.22 0.56
N TYR A 133 -13.25 1.19 1.12
CA TYR A 133 -13.08 2.51 0.53
C TYR A 133 -11.69 2.63 -0.08
N VAL A 134 -11.63 3.04 -1.34
CA VAL A 134 -10.40 3.31 -2.08
C VAL A 134 -10.28 4.82 -2.26
N ALA A 135 -9.17 5.39 -1.80
CA ALA A 135 -8.92 6.84 -1.86
C ALA A 135 -8.14 7.26 -3.12
N GLU A 136 -7.25 6.40 -3.62
CA GLU A 136 -6.35 6.70 -4.74
C GLU A 136 -6.34 5.59 -5.80
N PRO A 137 -6.17 5.90 -7.08
CA PRO A 137 -6.07 7.21 -7.74
C PRO A 137 -7.43 7.93 -7.89
N GLU A 138 -8.52 7.23 -7.71
CA GLU A 138 -9.90 7.72 -7.69
C GLU A 138 -10.59 7.27 -6.41
N ARG A 139 -11.51 8.12 -5.94
CA ARG A 139 -12.29 7.85 -4.73
C ARG A 139 -13.54 7.05 -5.08
N TYR A 140 -13.60 5.82 -4.58
CA TYR A 140 -14.80 4.99 -4.72
C TYR A 140 -14.93 4.01 -3.56
N VAL A 141 -16.15 3.53 -3.38
CA VAL A 141 -16.43 2.38 -2.54
C VAL A 141 -16.42 1.16 -3.43
N GLU A 142 -15.57 0.19 -3.13
CA GLU A 142 -15.53 -1.10 -3.80
C GLU A 142 -16.29 -2.14 -2.99
N VAL A 143 -17.28 -2.75 -3.60
CA VAL A 143 -18.02 -3.87 -3.04
C VAL A 143 -17.61 -5.11 -3.81
N THR A 144 -16.99 -6.05 -3.15
CA THR A 144 -16.58 -7.35 -3.72
C THR A 144 -17.62 -8.41 -3.38
N PHE A 145 -18.09 -9.12 -4.39
CA PHE A 145 -19.06 -10.20 -4.24
C PHE A 145 -18.40 -11.57 -4.39
N THR A 146 -19.05 -12.59 -3.86
CA THR A 146 -18.58 -13.98 -3.95
C THR A 146 -18.72 -14.58 -5.36
N LYS A 147 -19.49 -13.95 -6.26
CA LYS A 147 -19.69 -14.38 -7.65
C LYS A 147 -19.60 -13.21 -8.60
N LEU A 148 -19.35 -13.52 -9.89
CA LEU A 148 -19.40 -12.52 -10.95
C LEU A 148 -20.80 -11.91 -11.04
N LEU A 149 -20.86 -10.59 -11.20
CA LEU A 149 -22.10 -9.85 -11.38
C LEU A 149 -22.65 -10.00 -12.80
N ASP A 150 -23.97 -9.88 -12.94
CA ASP A 150 -24.62 -9.72 -14.22
C ASP A 150 -24.31 -8.32 -14.79
N ALA A 151 -23.34 -8.25 -15.69
CA ALA A 151 -22.91 -6.98 -16.29
C ALA A 151 -24.00 -6.28 -17.11
N ALA A 152 -25.06 -6.99 -17.50
CA ALA A 152 -26.20 -6.43 -18.24
C ALA A 152 -27.25 -5.83 -17.29
N GLN A 153 -27.18 -6.08 -15.99
CA GLN A 153 -28.14 -5.55 -15.02
C GLN A 153 -27.90 -4.06 -14.78
N ASN A 154 -28.99 -3.27 -14.92
CA ASN A 154 -28.97 -1.87 -14.49
C ASN A 154 -28.90 -1.81 -12.94
N MET A 155 -27.83 -1.25 -12.40
CA MET A 155 -27.60 -1.14 -10.95
C MET A 155 -28.28 0.07 -10.31
N GLN A 156 -28.91 0.94 -11.09
CA GLN A 156 -29.60 2.12 -10.56
C GLN A 156 -30.73 1.70 -9.59
N GLY A 157 -30.73 2.26 -8.38
CA GLY A 157 -31.67 1.89 -7.31
C GLY A 157 -31.43 0.50 -6.69
N LEU A 158 -30.40 -0.26 -7.14
CA LEU A 158 -30.00 -1.50 -6.53
C LEU A 158 -28.78 -1.34 -5.62
N ALA A 159 -27.93 -0.39 -5.91
CA ALA A 159 -26.76 -0.07 -5.09
C ALA A 159 -26.59 1.45 -5.03
N TRP A 160 -26.50 2.01 -3.82
CA TRP A 160 -26.34 3.44 -3.62
C TRP A 160 -25.63 3.78 -2.30
N ILE A 161 -25.17 5.02 -2.19
CA ILE A 161 -24.62 5.61 -0.97
C ILE A 161 -25.59 6.65 -0.45
N ASP A 162 -25.89 6.64 0.84
CA ASP A 162 -26.80 7.61 1.46
C ASP A 162 -26.30 9.05 1.23
N GLY A 163 -27.24 9.93 0.83
CA GLY A 163 -26.97 11.35 0.62
C GLY A 163 -26.24 11.69 -0.68
N ASN A 164 -25.88 10.71 -1.49
CA ASN A 164 -25.29 10.93 -2.81
C ASN A 164 -26.33 11.48 -3.80
N LYS A 165 -25.94 12.51 -4.56
CA LYS A 165 -26.75 13.08 -5.64
C LYS A 165 -26.61 12.33 -6.95
N SER A 166 -25.45 11.70 -7.15
CA SER A 166 -25.14 10.91 -8.34
C SER A 166 -25.01 9.43 -7.97
N GLU A 167 -25.78 8.59 -8.65
CA GLU A 167 -25.70 7.14 -8.53
C GLU A 167 -24.80 6.56 -9.63
N THR A 168 -23.58 7.09 -9.74
CA THR A 168 -22.62 6.52 -10.70
C THR A 168 -22.10 5.20 -10.16
N VAL A 169 -22.36 4.13 -10.90
CA VAL A 169 -22.00 2.76 -10.54
C VAL A 169 -21.25 2.12 -11.70
N ASN A 170 -20.14 1.45 -11.41
CA ASN A 170 -19.40 0.66 -12.39
C ASN A 170 -19.31 -0.78 -11.93
N VAL A 171 -19.54 -1.72 -12.84
CA VAL A 171 -19.45 -3.17 -12.61
C VAL A 171 -18.24 -3.71 -13.33
N GLU A 172 -17.36 -4.38 -12.60
CA GLU A 172 -16.17 -5.03 -13.14
C GLU A 172 -16.02 -6.44 -12.53
N GLY A 173 -16.43 -7.46 -13.28
CA GLY A 173 -16.36 -8.84 -12.80
C GLY A 173 -17.27 -9.09 -11.59
N ASN A 174 -16.69 -9.36 -10.42
CA ASN A 174 -17.39 -9.50 -9.14
C ASN A 174 -17.32 -8.25 -8.27
N LYS A 175 -16.87 -7.11 -8.82
CA LYS A 175 -16.72 -5.85 -8.12
C LYS A 175 -17.71 -4.82 -8.60
N LEU A 176 -18.26 -4.09 -7.66
CA LEU A 176 -19.14 -2.95 -7.88
C LEU A 176 -18.48 -1.71 -7.30
N ARG A 177 -18.25 -0.69 -8.11
CA ARG A 177 -17.69 0.58 -7.67
C ARG A 177 -18.77 1.64 -7.62
N LEU A 178 -18.92 2.25 -6.44
CA LEU A 178 -19.82 3.35 -6.16
C LEU A 178 -19.00 4.60 -5.88
N TYR A 179 -19.32 5.71 -6.55
CA TYR A 179 -18.55 6.94 -6.46
C TYR A 179 -19.25 7.92 -5.52
N PRO A 180 -18.67 8.18 -4.33
CA PRO A 180 -19.19 9.20 -3.41
C PRO A 180 -19.15 10.59 -4.06
N ASP A 181 -20.11 11.45 -3.74
CA ASP A 181 -20.08 12.86 -4.17
C ASP A 181 -18.78 13.53 -3.71
N ALA A 182 -18.32 14.51 -4.48
CA ALA A 182 -17.19 15.34 -4.11
C ALA A 182 -17.47 16.05 -2.77
N GLY A 183 -16.62 15.82 -1.77
CA GLY A 183 -16.79 16.36 -0.43
C GLY A 183 -17.55 15.44 0.55
N SER A 184 -17.98 14.26 0.14
CA SER A 184 -18.47 13.24 1.07
C SER A 184 -17.36 12.82 2.03
N LYS A 185 -17.68 12.83 3.33
CA LYS A 185 -16.74 12.53 4.42
C LYS A 185 -17.43 11.93 5.63
N GLY A 186 -16.64 11.26 6.46
CA GLY A 186 -17.16 10.61 7.66
C GLY A 186 -17.82 9.28 7.36
N ALA A 187 -18.77 8.88 8.20
CA ALA A 187 -19.47 7.62 8.05
C ALA A 187 -20.54 7.70 6.95
N LEU A 188 -20.45 6.85 5.95
CA LEU A 188 -21.42 6.72 4.86
C LEU A 188 -22.02 5.32 4.90
N ASN A 189 -23.32 5.22 4.64
CA ASN A 189 -23.99 3.94 4.48
C ASN A 189 -24.07 3.56 3.01
N VAL A 190 -23.63 2.36 2.69
CA VAL A 190 -23.73 1.73 1.38
C VAL A 190 -24.86 0.74 1.42
N HIS A 191 -25.82 0.89 0.55
CA HIS A 191 -27.01 0.05 0.44
C HIS A 191 -26.91 -0.86 -0.78
N LEU A 192 -27.19 -2.13 -0.59
CA LEU A 192 -27.17 -3.17 -1.61
C LEU A 192 -28.48 -3.96 -1.54
N ASN A 193 -29.24 -3.93 -2.61
CA ASN A 193 -30.54 -4.56 -2.67
C ASN A 193 -30.42 -6.05 -3.02
N GLN A 194 -31.27 -6.89 -2.42
CA GLN A 194 -31.32 -8.34 -2.69
C GLN A 194 -31.59 -8.70 -4.15
N ASN A 195 -32.09 -7.76 -4.96
CA ASN A 195 -32.33 -8.00 -6.40
C ASN A 195 -31.08 -7.84 -7.28
N ILE A 196 -29.91 -7.54 -6.68
CA ILE A 196 -28.63 -7.64 -7.40
C ILE A 196 -28.42 -9.09 -7.79
N ARG A 197 -28.07 -9.33 -9.07
CA ARG A 197 -27.90 -10.67 -9.62
C ARG A 197 -26.47 -10.98 -10.00
N SER A 198 -26.10 -12.22 -9.76
CA SER A 198 -24.88 -12.79 -10.32
C SER A 198 -25.07 -13.13 -11.80
N LYS A 199 -23.95 -13.29 -12.52
CA LYS A 199 -23.91 -13.77 -13.92
C LYS A 199 -24.68 -15.06 -14.13
N ASN A 200 -24.72 -15.94 -13.12
CA ASN A 200 -25.42 -17.22 -13.16
C ASN A 200 -26.89 -17.11 -12.71
N GLY A 201 -27.42 -15.91 -12.52
CA GLY A 201 -28.81 -15.65 -12.18
C GLY A 201 -29.19 -15.82 -10.72
N LEU A 202 -28.23 -16.01 -9.80
CA LEU A 202 -28.48 -16.03 -8.36
C LEU A 202 -28.74 -14.60 -7.88
N ASN A 203 -29.74 -14.42 -7.06
CA ASN A 203 -29.97 -13.15 -6.36
C ASN A 203 -29.10 -13.05 -5.12
N LEU A 204 -28.77 -11.81 -4.71
CA LEU A 204 -28.12 -11.57 -3.43
C LEU A 204 -29.01 -12.13 -2.31
N LYS A 205 -28.40 -12.82 -1.34
CA LYS A 205 -29.10 -13.54 -0.29
C LYS A 205 -30.06 -12.69 0.53
N GLU A 206 -29.64 -11.46 0.80
CA GLU A 206 -30.43 -10.45 1.53
C GLU A 206 -30.00 -9.02 1.14
N SER A 207 -30.86 -8.04 1.41
CA SER A 207 -30.46 -6.64 1.30
C SER A 207 -29.51 -6.28 2.43
N ILE A 208 -28.42 -5.61 2.09
CA ILE A 208 -27.31 -5.32 3.00
C ILE A 208 -27.13 -3.81 3.10
N VAL A 209 -26.89 -3.34 4.32
CA VAL A 209 -26.38 -2.00 4.58
C VAL A 209 -25.02 -2.12 5.27
N ARG A 210 -24.00 -1.49 4.71
CA ARG A 210 -22.66 -1.43 5.30
C ARG A 210 -22.24 0.00 5.52
N GLN A 211 -21.77 0.29 6.71
CA GLN A 211 -21.17 1.57 7.02
C GLN A 211 -19.69 1.54 6.68
N ILE A 212 -19.25 2.53 5.93
CA ILE A 212 -17.85 2.78 5.62
C ILE A 212 -17.44 4.14 6.18
N VAL A 213 -16.16 4.33 6.48
CA VAL A 213 -15.61 5.60 6.89
C VAL A 213 -14.77 6.17 5.76
N VAL A 214 -15.22 7.26 5.20
CA VAL A 214 -14.45 8.05 4.24
C VAL A 214 -13.60 9.03 5.04
N ASN A 215 -12.30 8.76 5.09
CA ASN A 215 -11.37 9.62 5.80
C ASN A 215 -11.30 11.00 5.11
N GLU A 216 -11.21 12.04 5.92
CA GLU A 216 -10.82 13.35 5.40
C GLU A 216 -9.40 13.25 4.89
N GLU A 217 -9.20 13.42 3.60
CA GLU A 217 -7.88 13.67 3.08
C GLU A 217 -7.44 15.03 3.60
N LYS A 218 -6.28 15.04 4.25
CA LYS A 218 -5.65 16.27 4.69
C LYS A 218 -4.98 16.93 3.49
N PRO A 219 -4.85 18.27 3.49
CA PRO A 219 -3.97 18.93 2.53
C PRO A 219 -2.60 18.27 2.55
N GLU A 220 -2.10 17.91 1.39
CA GLU A 220 -0.82 17.22 1.25
C GLU A 220 -0.14 17.59 -0.06
N VAL A 221 1.19 17.58 -0.05
CA VAL A 221 2.04 17.76 -1.22
C VAL A 221 3.15 16.70 -1.22
N ARG A 222 3.42 16.13 -2.38
CA ARG A 222 4.49 15.13 -2.55
C ARG A 222 5.19 15.27 -3.90
N PHE A 223 6.46 14.91 -3.96
CA PHE A 223 7.17 14.77 -5.24
C PHE A 223 6.73 13.49 -5.96
N ILE A 224 6.78 13.53 -7.29
CA ILE A 224 6.52 12.34 -8.13
C ILE A 224 7.84 11.62 -8.39
N GLY A 225 7.88 10.34 -8.07
CA GLY A 225 9.02 9.45 -8.29
C GLY A 225 9.86 9.23 -7.03
N ASN A 226 10.72 8.22 -7.11
CA ASN A 226 11.62 7.80 -6.02
C ASN A 226 13.04 8.32 -6.23
N GLY A 227 13.24 9.28 -7.13
CA GLY A 227 14.55 9.83 -7.46
C GLY A 227 14.92 11.01 -6.58
N VAL A 228 16.05 10.94 -5.92
CA VAL A 228 16.61 12.00 -5.09
C VAL A 228 17.36 13.03 -5.91
N ILE A 229 17.82 12.67 -7.11
CA ILE A 229 18.68 13.49 -7.95
C ILE A 229 18.00 13.78 -9.28
N VAL A 230 17.84 15.07 -9.59
CA VAL A 230 17.51 15.54 -10.93
C VAL A 230 18.84 15.90 -11.62
N PRO A 231 19.26 15.16 -12.66
CA PRO A 231 20.49 15.49 -13.38
C PRO A 231 20.42 16.88 -13.96
N GLN A 232 21.57 17.54 -14.09
CA GLN A 232 21.66 18.82 -14.80
C GLN A 232 21.24 18.60 -16.26
N SER A 233 20.04 19.04 -16.59
CA SER A 233 19.46 18.95 -17.94
C SER A 233 19.08 20.33 -18.46
N THR A 234 18.77 20.39 -19.74
CA THR A 234 18.26 21.64 -20.35
C THR A 234 16.92 22.09 -19.77
N GLN A 235 16.19 21.16 -19.11
CA GLN A 235 14.96 21.45 -18.39
C GLN A 235 15.09 20.99 -16.95
N LEU A 236 15.15 21.94 -16.00
CA LEU A 236 15.18 21.66 -14.55
C LEU A 236 13.75 21.69 -13.99
N THR A 237 12.90 20.82 -14.52
CA THR A 237 11.50 20.73 -14.11
C THR A 237 11.31 19.59 -13.11
N VAL A 238 10.73 19.91 -11.95
CA VAL A 238 10.45 18.95 -10.88
C VAL A 238 8.95 18.72 -10.79
N PRO A 239 8.44 17.53 -11.14
CA PRO A 239 7.04 17.22 -11.03
C PRO A 239 6.66 16.90 -9.57
N PHE A 240 5.47 17.34 -9.18
CA PHE A 240 4.90 17.07 -7.86
C PHE A 240 3.38 16.93 -7.93
N GLN A 241 2.80 16.39 -6.88
CA GLN A 241 1.36 16.28 -6.71
C GLN A 241 0.90 17.02 -5.45
N ALA A 242 -0.29 17.58 -5.53
CA ALA A 242 -0.94 18.23 -4.41
C ALA A 242 -2.43 17.88 -4.36
N VAL A 243 -2.98 17.75 -3.14
CA VAL A 243 -4.40 17.52 -2.86
C VAL A 243 -4.86 18.51 -1.80
N TYR A 244 -6.08 19.02 -1.92
CA TYR A 244 -6.69 20.06 -1.06
C TYR A 244 -5.84 21.33 -0.88
N LEU A 245 -4.96 21.62 -1.82
CA LEU A 245 -4.11 22.81 -1.83
C LEU A 245 -4.40 23.68 -3.06
N ARG A 246 -4.29 25.00 -2.87
CA ARG A 246 -4.35 25.99 -3.97
C ARG A 246 -2.98 26.58 -4.32
N GLY A 247 -1.96 26.16 -3.61
CA GLY A 247 -0.59 26.60 -3.82
C GLY A 247 0.35 25.92 -2.82
N VAL A 248 1.63 26.04 -3.09
CA VAL A 248 2.71 25.48 -2.28
C VAL A 248 3.82 26.51 -2.07
N VAL A 249 4.54 26.37 -0.98
CA VAL A 249 5.75 27.12 -0.73
C VAL A 249 6.94 26.26 -1.16
N VAL A 250 7.67 26.76 -2.15
CA VAL A 250 8.91 26.14 -2.63
C VAL A 250 10.09 26.80 -1.93
N ARG A 251 10.97 26.01 -1.34
CA ARG A 251 12.24 26.44 -0.76
C ARG A 251 13.37 25.74 -1.50
N VAL A 252 14.41 26.49 -1.85
CA VAL A 252 15.62 25.93 -2.46
C VAL A 252 16.82 26.27 -1.59
N ILE A 253 17.48 25.23 -1.12
CA ILE A 253 18.67 25.31 -0.26
C ILE A 253 19.85 24.86 -1.10
N LYS A 254 20.87 25.72 -1.24
CA LYS A 254 22.11 25.41 -1.94
C LYS A 254 23.14 24.89 -0.94
N ILE A 255 23.69 23.73 -1.21
CA ILE A 255 24.87 23.18 -0.54
C ILE A 255 26.06 23.46 -1.44
N PHE A 256 27.00 24.25 -0.96
CA PHE A 256 28.18 24.65 -1.73
C PHE A 256 29.11 23.45 -1.95
N GLU A 257 29.81 23.42 -3.08
CA GLU A 257 30.73 22.34 -3.44
C GLU A 257 31.70 21.98 -2.30
N GLN A 258 32.27 22.99 -1.67
CA GLN A 258 33.23 22.81 -0.56
C GLN A 258 32.61 22.18 0.70
N ASN A 259 31.29 22.23 0.86
CA ASN A 259 30.58 21.73 2.02
C ASN A 259 29.96 20.34 1.77
N ILE A 260 29.99 19.82 0.53
CA ILE A 260 29.38 18.54 0.20
C ILE A 260 29.99 17.41 1.00
N GLY A 261 31.32 17.39 1.15
CA GLY A 261 31.99 16.38 1.96
C GLY A 261 31.51 16.40 3.43
N GLN A 262 31.33 17.59 4.00
CA GLN A 262 30.82 17.74 5.37
C GLN A 262 29.34 17.33 5.48
N PHE A 263 28.54 17.66 4.48
CA PHE A 263 27.13 17.24 4.43
C PHE A 263 26.99 15.73 4.42
N LEU A 264 27.74 15.05 3.57
CA LEU A 264 27.68 13.59 3.40
C LEU A 264 28.32 12.78 4.54
N GLN A 265 29.04 13.44 5.47
CA GLN A 265 29.56 12.76 6.67
C GLN A 265 28.46 12.34 7.66
N ILE A 266 27.37 13.10 7.72
CA ILE A 266 26.28 12.91 8.69
C ILE A 266 24.92 12.71 8.03
N ASN A 267 24.84 12.88 6.72
CA ASN A 267 23.63 12.74 5.93
C ASN A 267 23.85 11.81 4.75
N ASP A 268 22.80 11.09 4.36
CA ASP A 268 22.61 10.67 2.98
C ASP A 268 22.07 11.84 2.14
N LEU A 269 21.79 11.60 0.87
CA LEU A 269 21.29 12.64 -0.04
C LEU A 269 19.91 13.17 0.36
N GLU A 270 19.14 12.43 1.14
CA GLU A 270 17.83 12.82 1.68
C GLU A 270 17.91 13.46 3.06
N GLY A 271 19.08 13.41 3.69
CA GLY A 271 19.29 13.89 5.06
C GLY A 271 18.99 15.36 5.25
N THR A 272 18.54 15.70 6.46
CA THR A 272 18.18 17.07 6.85
C THR A 272 19.00 17.59 8.02
N SER A 273 19.87 16.74 8.56
CA SER A 273 20.67 17.08 9.74
C SER A 273 21.65 18.19 9.41
N ASP A 274 21.69 19.23 10.25
CA ASP A 274 22.59 20.39 10.12
C ASP A 274 22.58 21.09 8.73
N LEU A 275 21.48 20.94 7.97
CA LEU A 275 21.38 21.46 6.61
C LEU A 275 21.68 22.97 6.52
N MET A 276 21.21 23.75 7.49
CA MET A 276 21.46 25.21 7.56
C MET A 276 22.90 25.57 7.93
N ARG A 277 23.69 24.62 8.42
CA ARG A 277 25.10 24.80 8.72
C ARG A 277 25.99 24.65 7.48
N VAL A 278 25.61 23.74 6.57
CA VAL A 278 26.39 23.41 5.37
C VAL A 278 25.81 24.02 4.09
N GLY A 279 24.54 24.45 4.12
CA GLY A 279 23.81 25.03 3.02
C GLY A 279 23.23 26.40 3.33
N ARG A 280 22.75 27.08 2.30
CA ARG A 280 22.10 28.39 2.37
C ARG A 280 20.78 28.37 1.63
N LEU A 281 19.73 28.88 2.27
CA LEU A 281 18.46 29.15 1.59
C LEU A 281 18.68 30.25 0.53
N ILE A 282 18.48 29.93 -0.73
CA ILE A 282 18.72 30.85 -1.85
C ILE A 282 17.43 31.30 -2.52
N ALA A 283 16.36 30.52 -2.42
CA ALA A 283 15.06 30.90 -2.93
C ALA A 283 13.94 30.39 -2.03
N ARG A 284 12.91 31.23 -1.85
CA ARG A 284 11.63 30.89 -1.24
C ARG A 284 10.53 31.61 -2.02
N LYS A 285 9.63 30.85 -2.61
CA LYS A 285 8.53 31.39 -3.41
C LYS A 285 7.25 30.62 -3.14
N THR A 286 6.14 31.33 -2.97
CA THR A 286 4.82 30.69 -2.97
C THR A 286 4.36 30.61 -4.42
N ILE A 287 3.98 29.42 -4.85
CA ILE A 287 3.45 29.16 -6.18
C ILE A 287 1.96 28.85 -5.99
N PHE A 288 1.11 29.70 -6.55
CA PHE A 288 -0.33 29.43 -6.62
C PHE A 288 -0.63 28.63 -7.86
N PHE A 289 -1.52 27.66 -7.73
CA PHE A 289 -1.93 26.83 -8.86
C PHE A 289 -2.93 27.58 -9.72
N ASP A 290 -2.83 27.38 -11.05
CA ASP A 290 -3.85 27.85 -11.97
C ASP A 290 -5.17 27.10 -11.64
N GLU A 291 -6.24 27.86 -11.39
CA GLU A 291 -7.54 27.29 -11.08
C GLU A 291 -8.08 26.37 -12.19
N ASN A 292 -7.71 26.66 -13.44
CA ASN A 292 -8.06 25.81 -14.58
C ASN A 292 -7.26 24.50 -14.64
N ALA A 293 -6.11 24.43 -13.98
CA ALA A 293 -5.29 23.22 -13.86
C ALA A 293 -5.79 22.30 -12.74
N ILE A 294 -6.59 22.81 -11.80
CA ILE A 294 -7.21 22.02 -10.73
C ILE A 294 -8.52 21.46 -11.26
N ARG A 295 -8.52 20.19 -11.67
CA ARG A 295 -9.75 19.51 -12.11
C ARG A 295 -10.72 19.26 -10.95
N ASP A 296 -10.19 18.82 -9.82
CA ASP A 296 -10.90 18.58 -8.58
C ASP A 296 -9.90 18.75 -7.44
N ILE A 297 -10.16 19.68 -6.53
CA ILE A 297 -9.26 19.96 -5.41
C ILE A 297 -9.12 18.77 -4.45
N GLY A 298 -10.12 17.91 -4.40
CA GLY A 298 -10.13 16.68 -3.59
C GLY A 298 -9.42 15.50 -4.23
N ARG A 299 -8.76 15.69 -5.37
CA ARG A 299 -7.94 14.67 -6.03
C ARG A 299 -6.50 15.11 -6.12
N TRP A 300 -5.60 14.16 -6.23
CA TRP A 300 -4.21 14.43 -6.53
C TRP A 300 -4.08 15.07 -7.92
N ASN A 301 -3.74 16.36 -7.94
CA ASN A 301 -3.44 17.09 -9.15
C ASN A 301 -1.94 17.17 -9.36
N THR A 302 -1.49 16.96 -10.59
CA THR A 302 -0.06 17.00 -10.94
C THR A 302 0.34 18.37 -11.44
N PHE A 303 1.42 18.89 -10.88
CA PHE A 303 2.02 20.17 -11.20
C PHE A 303 3.52 19.99 -11.47
N ALA A 304 4.16 21.03 -11.95
CA ALA A 304 5.60 21.05 -12.18
C ALA A 304 6.20 22.40 -11.77
N ILE A 305 7.39 22.36 -11.20
CA ILE A 305 8.17 23.54 -10.86
C ILE A 305 9.32 23.65 -11.85
N ASP A 306 9.42 24.77 -12.57
CA ASP A 306 10.64 25.09 -13.30
C ASP A 306 11.63 25.75 -12.33
N LEU A 307 12.67 25.02 -11.97
CA LEU A 307 13.69 25.52 -11.05
C LEU A 307 14.52 26.66 -11.66
N LYS A 308 14.58 26.80 -12.99
CA LYS A 308 15.27 27.93 -13.65
C LYS A 308 14.64 29.28 -13.36
N GLU A 309 13.34 29.29 -13.03
CA GLU A 309 12.69 30.53 -12.58
C GLU A 309 13.06 30.92 -11.14
N LEU A 310 13.67 30.01 -10.39
CA LEU A 310 13.99 30.20 -8.99
C LEU A 310 15.50 30.32 -8.73
N ILE A 311 16.31 29.69 -9.55
CA ILE A 311 17.76 29.59 -9.33
C ILE A 311 18.54 29.63 -10.66
N ASP A 312 19.76 30.16 -10.57
CA ASP A 312 20.80 29.97 -11.57
C ASP A 312 21.72 28.84 -11.09
N PRO A 313 21.67 27.65 -11.69
CA PRO A 313 22.45 26.51 -11.20
C PRO A 313 23.95 26.71 -11.46
N GLU A 314 24.73 26.53 -10.39
CA GLU A 314 26.19 26.58 -10.44
C GLU A 314 26.76 25.16 -10.52
N PRO A 315 27.78 24.90 -11.37
CA PRO A 315 28.45 23.61 -11.39
C PRO A 315 29.02 23.21 -10.02
N GLY A 316 28.95 21.94 -9.66
CA GLY A 316 29.51 21.42 -8.43
C GLY A 316 28.65 21.65 -7.16
N ALA A 317 27.59 22.43 -7.21
CA ALA A 317 26.68 22.60 -6.07
C ALA A 317 25.54 21.58 -6.08
N ILE A 318 25.04 21.23 -4.89
CA ILE A 318 23.80 20.45 -4.71
C ILE A 318 22.68 21.42 -4.32
N TYR A 319 21.52 21.24 -4.94
CA TYR A 319 20.32 22.02 -4.64
C TYR A 319 19.26 21.11 -4.04
N ARG A 320 18.87 21.40 -2.83
CA ARG A 320 17.74 20.73 -2.17
C ARG A 320 16.48 21.55 -2.39
N VAL A 321 15.47 20.91 -2.94
CA VAL A 321 14.13 21.50 -3.12
C VAL A 321 13.21 20.93 -2.05
N GLU A 322 12.53 21.80 -1.34
CA GLU A 322 11.55 21.45 -0.32
C GLU A 322 10.19 22.05 -0.69
N LEU A 323 9.14 21.27 -0.51
CA LEU A 323 7.76 21.71 -0.65
C LEU A 323 7.08 21.71 0.72
N SER A 324 6.31 22.76 0.97
CA SER A 324 5.44 22.89 2.15
C SER A 324 4.18 23.68 1.79
N PHE A 325 3.20 23.72 2.67
CA PHE A 325 1.95 24.46 2.50
C PHE A 325 1.55 25.14 3.82
#